data_9388dc80d24bb97b66ceb2458dfd05ec
#
_entry.id   9388dc80d24bb97b66ceb2458dfd05ec
#
_cell.length_a   1.000
_cell.length_b   1.000
_cell.length_c   1.000
_cell.angle_alpha   90.00
_cell.angle_beta   90.00
_cell.angle_gamma   90.00
#
_symmetry.space_group_name_H-M   'P 1'
#
loop_
_entity.id
_entity.type
_entity.pdbx_description
1 polymer ?
#
loop_
_entity_poly.entity_id
_entity_poly.type
_entity_poly.pdbx_seq_one_letter_code
_entity_poly.pdbx_strand_id
1 'polypeptide(L)'
;MTVLKHPVVVIAGPTASGKSGLALDLAEALNGVVINADSMQIYQDTPIISAVPSAADKARVPHRLYEIFPADVNGSVVDWLNLAAAEIRSAWLAQKLPVVAGGTGLYLDNLINGTTPIPETSAAVRQEAAALLREYGVQALHEKLREYDPATAKRLSPNDTTRVRRAYEVWRDTGVPLSVWHRKPMVKKLPEASFVVIKIIPGREELDSRCYRRWEQMLAAGALKEAAELAARKLDSRLPAMKALGVPELLAFVEGKCSLDEASAQAKLHTRQYAKRQ
;
A
#
# COMPACT_ATOMS: atom_id res chain seq x y z
N MET A 1 -8.35 -35.89 1.63
CA MET A 1 -7.79 -34.53 1.57
C MET A 1 -8.45 -33.79 0.43
N THR A 2 -9.08 -32.65 0.71
CA THR A 2 -9.70 -31.82 -0.35
C THR A 2 -8.59 -31.07 -1.09
N VAL A 3 -8.41 -31.35 -2.38
CA VAL A 3 -7.47 -30.61 -3.21
C VAL A 3 -8.08 -29.25 -3.53
N LEU A 4 -7.42 -28.17 -3.11
CA LEU A 4 -7.84 -26.81 -3.43
C LEU A 4 -7.63 -26.54 -4.93
N LYS A 5 -8.67 -26.11 -5.61
CA LYS A 5 -8.53 -25.61 -6.99
C LYS A 5 -8.02 -24.17 -6.94
N HIS A 6 -7.04 -23.85 -7.76
CA HIS A 6 -6.45 -22.51 -7.86
C HIS A 6 -6.05 -21.91 -6.49
N PRO A 7 -5.15 -22.58 -5.74
CA PRO A 7 -4.74 -22.11 -4.41
C PRO A 7 -3.93 -20.82 -4.49
N VAL A 8 -4.14 -19.94 -3.51
CA VAL A 8 -3.33 -18.73 -3.28
C VAL A 8 -3.04 -18.67 -1.79
N VAL A 9 -1.78 -18.63 -1.40
CA VAL A 9 -1.38 -18.39 -0.01
C VAL A 9 -1.23 -16.88 0.19
N VAL A 10 -1.86 -16.35 1.22
CA VAL A 10 -1.76 -14.92 1.61
C VAL A 10 -1.10 -14.83 2.96
N ILE A 11 0.03 -14.12 3.05
CA ILE A 11 0.76 -13.89 4.30
C ILE A 11 0.58 -12.42 4.70
N ALA A 12 -0.23 -12.21 5.72
CA ALA A 12 -0.58 -10.90 6.25
C ALA A 12 0.06 -10.65 7.62
N GLY A 13 0.34 -9.40 7.93
CA GLY A 13 0.84 -8.98 9.24
C GLY A 13 1.53 -7.62 9.18
N PRO A 14 1.88 -7.03 10.33
CA PRO A 14 2.50 -5.72 10.38
C PRO A 14 3.90 -5.68 9.78
N THR A 15 4.40 -4.48 9.49
CA THR A 15 5.80 -4.30 9.10
C THR A 15 6.71 -4.91 10.17
N ALA A 16 7.87 -5.43 9.76
CA ALA A 16 8.82 -6.15 10.62
C ALA A 16 8.29 -7.44 11.31
N SER A 17 7.13 -7.97 10.95
CA SER A 17 6.60 -9.22 11.55
C SER A 17 7.29 -10.50 11.09
N GLY A 18 8.11 -10.47 10.03
CA GLY A 18 8.74 -11.67 9.46
C GLY A 18 8.02 -12.24 8.23
N LYS A 19 7.01 -11.56 7.68
CA LYS A 19 6.25 -12.01 6.51
C LYS A 19 7.13 -12.40 5.31
N SER A 20 8.12 -11.58 4.98
CA SER A 20 8.97 -11.78 3.79
C SER A 20 9.79 -13.06 3.92
N GLY A 21 10.36 -13.34 5.10
CA GLY A 21 11.07 -14.60 5.35
C GLY A 21 10.16 -15.82 5.20
N LEU A 22 8.99 -15.81 5.84
CA LEU A 22 8.03 -16.92 5.70
C LEU A 22 7.54 -17.08 4.26
N ALA A 23 7.32 -15.98 3.53
CA ALA A 23 6.90 -16.03 2.12
C ALA A 23 7.98 -16.67 1.24
N LEU A 24 9.23 -16.29 1.47
CA LEU A 24 10.39 -16.83 0.77
C LEU A 24 10.54 -18.34 1.03
N ASP A 25 10.52 -18.76 2.30
CA ASP A 25 10.66 -20.16 2.69
C ASP A 25 9.53 -21.04 2.17
N LEU A 26 8.29 -20.57 2.23
CA LEU A 26 7.14 -21.28 1.66
C LEU A 26 7.20 -21.36 0.14
N ALA A 27 7.56 -20.28 -0.53
CA ALA A 27 7.68 -20.27 -1.98
C ALA A 27 8.81 -21.20 -2.46
N GLU A 28 9.93 -21.25 -1.75
CA GLU A 28 11.04 -22.19 -2.06
C GLU A 28 10.62 -23.64 -1.84
N ALA A 29 9.98 -23.96 -0.70
CA ALA A 29 9.57 -25.31 -0.35
C ALA A 29 8.47 -25.88 -1.26
N LEU A 30 7.58 -25.00 -1.79
CA LEU A 30 6.36 -25.40 -2.51
C LEU A 30 6.39 -25.00 -4.00
N ASN A 31 7.55 -24.79 -4.59
CA ASN A 31 7.70 -24.33 -5.98
C ASN A 31 6.81 -23.11 -6.28
N GLY A 32 6.91 -22.09 -5.44
CA GLY A 32 6.06 -20.92 -5.50
C GLY A 32 6.68 -19.71 -6.18
N VAL A 33 5.91 -18.62 -6.17
CA VAL A 33 6.32 -17.27 -6.57
C VAL A 33 5.79 -16.28 -5.53
N VAL A 34 6.67 -15.40 -5.03
CA VAL A 34 6.26 -14.35 -4.09
C VAL A 34 5.71 -13.16 -4.86
N ILE A 35 4.51 -12.70 -4.47
CA ILE A 35 3.83 -11.55 -5.07
C ILE A 35 3.66 -10.49 -3.98
N ASN A 36 4.15 -9.29 -4.25
CA ASN A 36 4.10 -8.17 -3.30
C ASN A 36 2.68 -7.67 -3.05
N ALA A 37 2.31 -7.47 -1.79
CA ALA A 37 1.11 -6.78 -1.34
C ALA A 37 1.42 -5.64 -0.34
N ASP A 38 2.55 -4.97 -0.51
CA ASP A 38 2.91 -3.76 0.21
C ASP A 38 2.95 -2.57 -0.76
N SER A 39 2.13 -1.55 -0.48
CA SER A 39 1.95 -0.39 -1.36
C SER A 39 3.17 0.53 -1.44
N MET A 40 4.17 0.35 -0.57
CA MET A 40 5.40 1.13 -0.62
C MET A 40 6.52 0.39 -1.36
N GLN A 41 6.52 -0.94 -1.33
CA GLN A 41 7.52 -1.77 -2.03
C GLN A 41 7.29 -1.86 -3.55
N ILE A 42 6.22 -1.25 -4.06
CA ILE A 42 5.98 -1.16 -5.51
C ILE A 42 6.81 -0.06 -6.19
N TYR A 43 7.43 0.85 -5.40
CA TYR A 43 8.19 1.98 -5.93
C TYR A 43 9.69 1.67 -6.06
N GLN A 44 10.28 2.05 -7.21
CA GLN A 44 11.67 1.78 -7.59
C GLN A 44 12.68 2.63 -6.82
N ASP A 45 12.28 3.83 -6.40
CA ASP A 45 13.21 4.86 -5.90
C ASP A 45 13.48 4.74 -4.40
N THR A 46 12.86 3.78 -3.70
CA THR A 46 12.98 3.60 -2.25
C THR A 46 13.17 2.15 -1.83
N PRO A 47 14.02 1.34 -2.49
CA PRO A 47 14.15 -0.09 -2.19
C PRO A 47 14.70 -0.38 -0.79
N ILE A 48 15.63 0.43 -0.29
CA ILE A 48 16.21 0.28 1.05
C ILE A 48 15.20 0.72 2.11
N ILE A 49 14.64 1.94 1.98
CA ILE A 49 13.70 2.51 2.94
C ILE A 49 12.41 1.68 3.02
N SER A 50 11.93 1.15 1.92
CA SER A 50 10.75 0.26 1.90
C SER A 50 11.09 -1.20 2.23
N ALA A 51 12.39 -1.56 2.32
CA ALA A 51 12.92 -2.90 2.55
C ALA A 51 12.38 -3.92 1.53
N VAL A 52 12.60 -3.65 0.27
CA VAL A 52 12.38 -4.59 -0.83
C VAL A 52 13.27 -5.82 -0.64
N PRO A 53 12.85 -7.04 -1.07
CA PRO A 53 13.67 -8.23 -1.02
C PRO A 53 15.03 -8.04 -1.68
N SER A 54 16.07 -8.56 -1.04
CA SER A 54 17.45 -8.47 -1.53
C SER A 54 17.64 -9.22 -2.85
N ALA A 55 18.75 -8.95 -3.56
CA ALA A 55 19.12 -9.72 -4.75
C ALA A 55 19.29 -11.22 -4.42
N ALA A 56 19.79 -11.55 -3.23
CA ALA A 56 19.91 -12.93 -2.76
C ALA A 56 18.54 -13.59 -2.58
N ASP A 57 17.56 -12.90 -2.00
CA ASP A 57 16.20 -13.41 -1.85
C ASP A 57 15.52 -13.62 -3.22
N LYS A 58 15.68 -12.64 -4.13
CA LYS A 58 15.16 -12.71 -5.50
C LYS A 58 15.78 -13.82 -6.34
N ALA A 59 17.01 -14.23 -6.01
CA ALA A 59 17.68 -15.37 -6.66
C ALA A 59 17.15 -16.73 -6.19
N ARG A 60 16.63 -16.86 -4.97
CA ARG A 60 16.08 -18.12 -4.43
C ARG A 60 14.74 -18.47 -5.07
N VAL A 61 13.82 -17.51 -5.18
CA VAL A 61 12.51 -17.71 -5.80
C VAL A 61 12.10 -16.48 -6.62
N PRO A 62 11.25 -16.62 -7.63
CA PRO A 62 10.71 -15.46 -8.36
C PRO A 62 9.91 -14.54 -7.43
N HIS A 63 10.21 -13.23 -7.52
CA HIS A 63 9.47 -12.17 -6.85
C HIS A 63 8.78 -11.29 -7.90
N ARG A 64 7.53 -10.90 -7.64
CA ARG A 64 6.68 -10.10 -8.55
C ARG A 64 6.10 -8.90 -7.85
N LEU A 65 5.85 -7.84 -8.61
CA LEU A 65 5.24 -6.58 -8.18
C LEU A 65 6.05 -5.79 -7.14
N TYR A 66 7.35 -5.99 -7.12
CA TYR A 66 8.28 -5.12 -6.44
C TYR A 66 8.87 -4.13 -7.43
N GLU A 67 9.08 -2.89 -7.03
CA GLU A 67 9.80 -1.88 -7.82
C GLU A 67 9.23 -1.71 -9.25
N ILE A 68 7.90 -1.70 -9.39
CA ILE A 68 7.23 -1.65 -10.71
C ILE A 68 6.86 -0.23 -11.15
N PHE A 69 6.80 0.72 -10.21
CA PHE A 69 6.46 2.11 -10.49
C PHE A 69 7.59 3.06 -10.09
N PRO A 70 7.89 4.09 -10.89
CA PRO A 70 8.72 5.20 -10.43
C PRO A 70 7.97 6.02 -9.36
N ALA A 71 8.71 6.77 -8.52
CA ALA A 71 8.17 7.50 -7.38
C ALA A 71 7.18 8.63 -7.74
N ASP A 72 7.19 9.12 -8.98
CA ASP A 72 6.28 10.14 -9.51
C ASP A 72 4.92 9.57 -9.98
N VAL A 73 4.76 8.27 -10.00
CA VAL A 73 3.50 7.61 -10.34
C VAL A 73 2.61 7.48 -9.10
N ASN A 74 1.34 7.84 -9.26
CA ASN A 74 0.32 7.63 -8.23
C ASN A 74 -0.38 6.28 -8.45
N GLY A 75 0.28 5.19 -8.04
CA GLY A 75 -0.29 3.84 -8.12
C GLY A 75 -1.55 3.68 -7.26
N SER A 76 -2.58 3.08 -7.82
CA SER A 76 -3.85 2.82 -7.11
C SER A 76 -3.97 1.35 -6.68
N VAL A 77 -4.90 1.09 -5.73
CA VAL A 77 -5.27 -0.29 -5.36
C VAL A 77 -5.83 -1.07 -6.54
N VAL A 78 -6.50 -0.40 -7.48
CA VAL A 78 -7.08 -1.04 -8.68
C VAL A 78 -5.98 -1.47 -9.64
N ASP A 79 -4.96 -0.63 -9.85
CA ASP A 79 -3.79 -0.98 -10.66
C ASP A 79 -3.07 -2.20 -10.08
N TRP A 80 -2.77 -2.14 -8.76
CA TRP A 80 -2.14 -3.28 -8.08
C TRP A 80 -2.99 -4.55 -8.20
N LEU A 81 -4.31 -4.46 -7.99
CA LEU A 81 -5.20 -5.62 -8.03
C LEU A 81 -5.25 -6.27 -9.42
N ASN A 82 -5.24 -5.45 -10.48
CA ASN A 82 -5.18 -5.97 -11.85
C ASN A 82 -3.87 -6.70 -12.12
N LEU A 83 -2.74 -6.11 -11.71
CA LEU A 83 -1.42 -6.71 -11.83
C LEU A 83 -1.30 -7.98 -10.99
N ALA A 84 -1.77 -7.97 -9.73
CA ALA A 84 -1.72 -9.12 -8.85
C ALA A 84 -2.55 -10.29 -9.39
N ALA A 85 -3.75 -10.01 -9.94
CA ALA A 85 -4.56 -11.04 -10.57
C ALA A 85 -3.90 -11.64 -11.81
N ALA A 86 -3.21 -10.85 -12.61
CA ALA A 86 -2.44 -11.31 -13.77
C ALA A 86 -1.27 -12.22 -13.35
N GLU A 87 -0.47 -11.78 -12.35
CA GLU A 87 0.66 -12.57 -11.83
C GLU A 87 0.20 -13.88 -11.17
N ILE A 88 -0.91 -13.87 -10.44
CA ILE A 88 -1.47 -15.08 -9.83
C ILE A 88 -1.90 -16.08 -10.91
N ARG A 89 -2.60 -15.65 -11.97
CA ARG A 89 -2.97 -16.51 -13.09
C ARG A 89 -1.75 -17.04 -13.84
N SER A 90 -0.74 -16.19 -14.06
CA SER A 90 0.53 -16.60 -14.66
C SER A 90 1.25 -17.67 -13.84
N ALA A 91 1.23 -17.53 -12.49
CA ALA A 91 1.79 -18.55 -11.60
C ALA A 91 1.06 -19.89 -11.74
N TRP A 92 -0.26 -19.91 -11.76
CA TRP A 92 -1.02 -21.15 -11.97
C TRP A 92 -0.74 -21.80 -13.32
N LEU A 93 -0.65 -21.02 -14.40
CA LEU A 93 -0.27 -21.54 -15.73
C LEU A 93 1.14 -22.16 -15.73
N ALA A 94 2.05 -21.58 -14.96
CA ALA A 94 3.40 -22.13 -14.78
C ALA A 94 3.48 -23.25 -13.72
N GLN A 95 2.35 -23.74 -13.21
CA GLN A 95 2.28 -24.76 -12.14
C GLN A 95 3.04 -24.34 -10.86
N LYS A 96 3.05 -23.06 -10.55
CA LYS A 96 3.66 -22.48 -9.35
C LYS A 96 2.58 -22.03 -8.35
N LEU A 97 2.91 -22.13 -7.06
CA LEU A 97 2.04 -21.62 -5.99
C LEU A 97 2.21 -20.10 -5.84
N PRO A 98 1.17 -19.28 -6.08
CA PRO A 98 1.25 -17.85 -5.74
C PRO A 98 1.22 -17.66 -4.22
N VAL A 99 2.25 -16.97 -3.69
CA VAL A 99 2.39 -16.58 -2.28
C VAL A 99 2.33 -15.05 -2.21
N VAL A 100 1.18 -14.50 -1.87
CA VAL A 100 0.96 -13.05 -1.77
C VAL A 100 1.36 -12.60 -0.38
N ALA A 101 2.35 -11.71 -0.27
CA ALA A 101 2.88 -11.27 1.03
C ALA A 101 2.87 -9.75 1.16
N GLY A 102 2.29 -9.22 2.23
CA GLY A 102 2.30 -7.78 2.47
C GLY A 102 1.56 -7.32 3.72
N GLY A 103 1.70 -6.02 4.00
CA GLY A 103 1.07 -5.35 5.14
C GLY A 103 -0.04 -4.38 4.74
N THR A 104 -0.31 -4.19 3.45
CA THR A 104 -1.34 -3.26 2.98
C THR A 104 -2.71 -3.94 3.02
N GLY A 105 -3.41 -3.77 4.16
CA GLY A 105 -4.71 -4.42 4.40
C GLY A 105 -5.73 -4.16 3.29
N LEU A 106 -5.75 -2.95 2.72
CA LEU A 106 -6.63 -2.60 1.60
C LEU A 106 -6.36 -3.47 0.37
N TYR A 107 -5.10 -3.78 0.06
CA TYR A 107 -4.74 -4.64 -1.06
C TYR A 107 -5.25 -6.07 -0.83
N LEU A 108 -4.95 -6.62 0.33
CA LEU A 108 -5.34 -7.99 0.68
C LEU A 108 -6.85 -8.16 0.77
N ASP A 109 -7.55 -7.20 1.35
CA ASP A 109 -9.02 -7.22 1.45
C ASP A 109 -9.67 -7.21 0.06
N ASN A 110 -9.24 -6.30 -0.81
CA ASN A 110 -9.77 -6.23 -2.18
C ASN A 110 -9.44 -7.49 -3.02
N LEU A 111 -8.28 -8.11 -2.79
CA LEU A 111 -7.91 -9.34 -3.47
C LEU A 111 -8.82 -10.51 -3.07
N ILE A 112 -9.09 -10.67 -1.77
CA ILE A 112 -9.83 -11.80 -1.21
C ILE A 112 -11.34 -11.62 -1.37
N ASN A 113 -11.83 -10.44 -0.98
CA ASN A 113 -13.27 -10.16 -0.88
C ASN A 113 -13.85 -9.49 -2.14
N GLY A 114 -12.99 -8.88 -2.95
CA GLY A 114 -13.38 -8.11 -4.12
C GLY A 114 -13.47 -6.60 -3.87
N THR A 115 -13.85 -5.87 -4.89
CA THR A 115 -13.99 -4.42 -4.86
C THR A 115 -15.40 -3.98 -5.19
N THR A 116 -15.83 -2.86 -4.63
CA THR A 116 -17.02 -2.16 -5.12
C THR A 116 -16.77 -1.70 -6.57
N PRO A 117 -17.69 -1.97 -7.51
CA PRO A 117 -17.51 -1.65 -8.93
C PRO A 117 -17.73 -0.15 -9.21
N ILE A 118 -16.94 0.71 -8.58
CA ILE A 118 -16.98 2.16 -8.78
C ILE A 118 -16.18 2.48 -10.04
N PRO A 119 -16.75 3.19 -11.03
CA PRO A 119 -16.03 3.62 -12.22
C PRO A 119 -14.81 4.50 -11.88
N GLU A 120 -13.81 4.49 -12.75
CA GLU A 120 -12.75 5.49 -12.67
C GLU A 120 -13.32 6.88 -12.90
N THR A 121 -12.83 7.83 -12.11
CA THR A 121 -13.21 9.23 -12.28
C THR A 121 -12.34 9.89 -13.35
N SER A 122 -12.95 10.74 -14.17
CA SER A 122 -12.27 11.46 -15.25
C SER A 122 -11.18 12.40 -14.72
N ALA A 123 -10.18 12.68 -15.55
CA ALA A 123 -9.13 13.64 -15.21
C ALA A 123 -9.70 15.04 -14.95
N ALA A 124 -10.74 15.43 -15.72
CA ALA A 124 -11.42 16.72 -15.55
C ALA A 124 -12.03 16.87 -14.15
N VAL A 125 -12.77 15.86 -13.69
CA VAL A 125 -13.39 15.87 -12.35
C VAL A 125 -12.32 15.85 -11.24
N ARG A 126 -11.23 15.11 -11.41
CA ARG A 126 -10.12 15.14 -10.45
C ARG A 126 -9.45 16.51 -10.34
N GLN A 127 -9.31 17.22 -11.47
CA GLN A 127 -8.77 18.59 -11.50
C GLN A 127 -9.75 19.59 -10.86
N GLU A 128 -11.06 19.48 -11.14
CA GLU A 128 -12.11 20.27 -10.52
C GLU A 128 -12.09 20.08 -8.99
N ALA A 129 -12.09 18.85 -8.51
CA ALA A 129 -12.02 18.55 -7.08
C ALA A 129 -10.75 19.12 -6.40
N ALA A 130 -9.61 19.04 -7.08
CA ALA A 130 -8.36 19.61 -6.59
C ALA A 130 -8.38 21.16 -6.56
N ALA A 131 -9.05 21.81 -7.52
CA ALA A 131 -9.23 23.25 -7.53
C ALA A 131 -10.13 23.70 -6.38
N LEU A 132 -11.28 23.04 -6.19
CA LEU A 132 -12.19 23.33 -5.08
C LEU A 132 -11.53 23.17 -3.71
N LEU A 133 -10.70 22.14 -3.55
CA LEU A 133 -9.93 21.95 -2.31
C LEU A 133 -8.93 23.08 -2.04
N ARG A 134 -8.28 23.60 -3.09
CA ARG A 134 -7.34 24.72 -2.94
C ARG A 134 -8.03 26.02 -2.61
N GLU A 135 -9.19 26.25 -3.20
CA GLU A 135 -9.93 27.51 -3.08
C GLU A 135 -10.75 27.58 -1.78
N TYR A 136 -11.47 26.52 -1.45
CA TYR A 136 -12.46 26.52 -0.36
C TYR A 136 -12.10 25.61 0.81
N GLY A 137 -11.08 24.78 0.67
CA GLY A 137 -10.69 23.82 1.70
C GLY A 137 -11.57 22.57 1.77
N VAL A 138 -11.16 21.62 2.61
CA VAL A 138 -11.86 20.32 2.74
C VAL A 138 -13.21 20.43 3.44
N GLN A 139 -13.34 21.36 4.39
CA GLN A 139 -14.60 21.57 5.13
C GLN A 139 -15.74 21.98 4.19
N ALA A 140 -15.49 22.91 3.26
CA ALA A 140 -16.48 23.32 2.28
C ALA A 140 -16.90 22.16 1.37
N LEU A 141 -15.95 21.32 0.98
CA LEU A 141 -16.25 20.12 0.19
C LEU A 141 -17.06 19.10 1.00
N HIS A 142 -16.80 18.98 2.30
CA HIS A 142 -17.55 18.12 3.21
C HIS A 142 -18.97 18.63 3.44
N GLU A 143 -19.19 19.96 3.52
CA GLU A 143 -20.55 20.53 3.59
C GLU A 143 -21.34 20.20 2.32
N LYS A 144 -20.74 20.37 1.14
CA LYS A 144 -21.38 19.93 -0.11
C LYS A 144 -21.71 18.44 -0.10
N LEU A 145 -20.83 17.59 0.45
CA LEU A 145 -21.09 16.15 0.58
C LEU A 145 -22.37 15.85 1.37
N ARG A 146 -22.71 16.66 2.37
CA ARG A 146 -23.96 16.53 3.13
C ARG A 146 -25.22 16.65 2.29
N GLU A 147 -25.17 17.43 1.22
CA GLU A 147 -26.33 17.66 0.35
C GLU A 147 -26.63 16.44 -0.53
N TYR A 148 -25.62 15.82 -1.13
CA TYR A 148 -25.82 14.72 -2.09
C TYR A 148 -25.50 13.33 -1.54
N ASP A 149 -24.71 13.21 -0.47
CA ASP A 149 -24.39 11.94 0.20
C ASP A 149 -24.29 12.10 1.72
N PRO A 150 -25.41 12.40 2.41
CA PRO A 150 -25.42 12.61 3.85
C PRO A 150 -24.92 11.38 4.64
N ALA A 151 -25.10 10.17 4.09
CA ALA A 151 -24.64 8.93 4.72
C ALA A 151 -23.10 8.84 4.76
N THR A 152 -22.45 9.22 3.68
CA THR A 152 -20.98 9.30 3.62
C THR A 152 -20.46 10.47 4.47
N ALA A 153 -21.08 11.63 4.40
CA ALA A 153 -20.71 12.81 5.19
C ALA A 153 -20.73 12.53 6.70
N LYS A 154 -21.78 11.85 7.20
CA LYS A 154 -21.89 11.47 8.62
C LYS A 154 -20.76 10.55 9.07
N ARG A 155 -20.25 9.70 8.18
CA ARG A 155 -19.20 8.71 8.48
C ARG A 155 -17.79 9.29 8.39
N LEU A 156 -17.55 10.28 7.52
CA LEU A 156 -16.24 10.86 7.29
C LEU A 156 -15.96 12.03 8.23
N SER A 157 -14.72 12.12 8.72
CA SER A 157 -14.25 13.34 9.37
C SER A 157 -14.23 14.49 8.35
N PRO A 158 -14.67 15.71 8.73
CA PRO A 158 -14.58 16.90 7.87
C PRO A 158 -13.15 17.24 7.43
N ASN A 159 -12.14 16.72 8.14
CA ASN A 159 -10.73 16.93 7.83
C ASN A 159 -10.10 15.81 6.98
N ASP A 160 -10.85 14.76 6.65
CA ASP A 160 -10.36 13.65 5.81
C ASP A 160 -10.36 14.05 4.32
N THR A 161 -9.37 14.84 3.94
CA THR A 161 -9.22 15.38 2.59
C THR A 161 -9.29 14.32 1.51
N THR A 162 -8.67 13.16 1.73
CA THR A 162 -8.59 12.11 0.72
C THR A 162 -9.95 11.47 0.47
N ARG A 163 -10.68 11.10 1.54
CA ARG A 163 -11.95 10.42 1.40
C ARG A 163 -13.07 11.37 1.01
N VAL A 164 -13.07 12.60 1.53
CA VAL A 164 -14.04 13.65 1.15
C VAL A 164 -13.90 13.98 -0.33
N ARG A 165 -12.66 14.22 -0.81
CA ARG A 165 -12.38 14.45 -2.23
C ARG A 165 -12.85 13.27 -3.09
N ARG A 166 -12.54 12.04 -2.71
CA ARG A 166 -12.96 10.84 -3.46
C ARG A 166 -14.48 10.72 -3.55
N ALA A 167 -15.21 11.01 -2.48
CA ALA A 167 -16.67 10.97 -2.48
C ALA A 167 -17.25 12.01 -3.44
N TYR A 168 -16.67 13.22 -3.46
CA TYR A 168 -17.04 14.25 -4.43
C TYR A 168 -16.77 13.81 -5.86
N GLU A 169 -15.56 13.36 -6.16
CA GLU A 169 -15.16 12.90 -7.50
C GLU A 169 -16.10 11.83 -8.06
N VAL A 170 -16.43 10.82 -7.24
CA VAL A 170 -17.33 9.74 -7.65
C VAL A 170 -18.72 10.25 -7.95
N TRP A 171 -19.29 11.07 -7.06
CA TRP A 171 -20.62 11.65 -7.30
C TRP A 171 -20.63 12.58 -8.52
N ARG A 172 -19.63 13.45 -8.64
CA ARG A 172 -19.56 14.44 -9.72
C ARG A 172 -19.47 13.80 -11.11
N ASP A 173 -18.75 12.70 -11.20
CA ASP A 173 -18.51 12.00 -12.48
C ASP A 173 -19.62 11.01 -12.85
N THR A 174 -20.25 10.39 -11.85
CA THR A 174 -21.25 9.32 -12.07
C THR A 174 -22.69 9.74 -11.80
N GLY A 175 -22.91 10.88 -11.15
CA GLY A 175 -24.22 11.29 -10.64
C GLY A 175 -24.74 10.42 -9.48
N VAL A 176 -23.99 9.42 -9.03
CA VAL A 176 -24.40 8.45 -7.99
C VAL A 176 -23.53 8.61 -6.74
N PRO A 177 -24.15 8.82 -5.56
CA PRO A 177 -23.44 8.94 -4.28
C PRO A 177 -22.55 7.73 -3.96
N LEU A 178 -21.41 7.97 -3.30
CA LEU A 178 -20.48 6.91 -2.91
C LEU A 178 -21.13 5.88 -1.97
N SER A 179 -22.01 6.31 -1.07
CA SER A 179 -22.80 5.43 -0.20
C SER A 179 -23.68 4.46 -0.97
N VAL A 180 -24.19 4.83 -2.15
CA VAL A 180 -24.98 3.96 -3.02
C VAL A 180 -24.09 2.92 -3.68
N TRP A 181 -22.92 3.33 -4.16
CA TRP A 181 -21.92 2.41 -4.71
C TRP A 181 -21.51 1.34 -3.68
N HIS A 182 -21.23 1.74 -2.44
CA HIS A 182 -20.81 0.81 -1.38
C HIS A 182 -21.89 -0.22 -0.98
N ARG A 183 -23.14 -0.04 -1.39
CA ARG A 183 -24.20 -1.06 -1.21
C ARG A 183 -24.28 -2.09 -2.35
N LYS A 184 -23.58 -1.83 -3.47
CA LYS A 184 -23.53 -2.79 -4.58
C LYS A 184 -22.70 -4.02 -4.18
N PRO A 185 -23.02 -5.21 -4.71
CA PRO A 185 -22.21 -6.39 -4.51
C PRO A 185 -20.75 -6.17 -4.93
N MET A 186 -19.83 -6.67 -4.12
CA MET A 186 -18.41 -6.66 -4.48
C MET A 186 -18.13 -7.58 -5.65
N VAL A 187 -17.22 -7.18 -6.52
CA VAL A 187 -16.77 -7.96 -7.67
C VAL A 187 -15.37 -8.48 -7.40
N LYS A 188 -15.22 -9.80 -7.39
CA LYS A 188 -13.94 -10.48 -7.25
C LYS A 188 -13.18 -10.50 -8.57
N LYS A 189 -11.90 -10.16 -8.54
CA LYS A 189 -10.99 -10.29 -9.71
C LYS A 189 -10.59 -11.74 -9.97
N LEU A 190 -10.58 -12.56 -8.93
CA LEU A 190 -10.21 -13.98 -8.95
C LEU A 190 -11.32 -14.82 -8.30
N PRO A 191 -12.52 -14.92 -8.92
CA PRO A 191 -13.62 -15.71 -8.35
C PRO A 191 -13.29 -17.21 -8.27
N GLU A 192 -12.34 -17.68 -9.09
CA GLU A 192 -11.84 -19.05 -9.13
C GLU A 192 -10.84 -19.40 -8.01
N ALA A 193 -10.27 -18.41 -7.34
CA ALA A 193 -9.20 -18.60 -6.35
C ALA A 193 -9.69 -19.20 -5.03
N SER A 194 -8.89 -20.10 -4.46
CA SER A 194 -9.03 -20.60 -3.09
C SER A 194 -7.93 -19.99 -2.21
N PHE A 195 -8.29 -19.03 -1.36
CA PHE A 195 -7.34 -18.33 -0.51
C PHE A 195 -7.09 -19.06 0.81
N VAL A 196 -5.80 -19.26 1.15
CA VAL A 196 -5.34 -19.67 2.48
C VAL A 196 -4.63 -18.49 3.11
N VAL A 197 -5.16 -17.97 4.21
CA VAL A 197 -4.63 -16.76 4.85
C VAL A 197 -3.86 -17.11 6.11
N ILE A 198 -2.60 -16.73 6.16
CA ILE A 198 -1.70 -16.85 7.31
C ILE A 198 -1.48 -15.44 7.87
N LYS A 199 -1.85 -15.22 9.13
CA LYS A 199 -1.63 -13.95 9.82
C LYS A 199 -0.48 -14.09 10.81
N ILE A 200 0.54 -13.23 10.67
CA ILE A 200 1.67 -13.16 11.61
C ILE A 200 1.42 -12.00 12.56
N ILE A 201 1.25 -12.30 13.84
CA ILE A 201 0.96 -11.30 14.88
C ILE A 201 1.99 -11.48 16.01
N PRO A 202 3.19 -10.86 15.88
CA PRO A 202 4.19 -10.90 16.96
C PRO A 202 3.71 -10.16 18.21
N GLY A 203 4.28 -10.49 19.35
CA GLY A 203 4.10 -9.70 20.57
C GLY A 203 4.57 -8.24 20.34
N ARG A 204 3.95 -7.31 21.06
CA ARG A 204 4.18 -5.86 20.87
C ARG A 204 5.63 -5.46 21.08
N GLU A 205 6.24 -5.91 22.17
CA GLU A 205 7.63 -5.58 22.50
C GLU A 205 8.62 -6.12 21.46
N GLU A 206 8.37 -7.34 21.00
CA GLU A 206 9.16 -7.96 19.94
C GLU A 206 9.04 -7.18 18.62
N LEU A 207 7.81 -6.78 18.25
CA LEU A 207 7.56 -6.00 17.04
C LEU A 207 8.25 -4.65 17.10
N ASP A 208 8.15 -3.94 18.23
CA ASP A 208 8.82 -2.65 18.44
C ASP A 208 10.35 -2.79 18.31
N SER A 209 10.92 -3.81 18.95
CA SER A 209 12.36 -4.12 18.84
C SER A 209 12.80 -4.42 17.41
N ARG A 210 12.00 -5.22 16.69
CA ARG A 210 12.27 -5.54 15.27
C ARG A 210 12.19 -4.30 14.36
N CYS A 211 11.22 -3.39 14.61
CA CYS A 211 11.11 -2.13 13.89
C CYS A 211 12.35 -1.24 14.09
N TYR A 212 12.84 -1.14 15.32
CA TYR A 212 14.03 -0.34 15.63
C TYR A 212 15.29 -0.91 15.01
N ARG A 213 15.50 -2.23 15.12
CA ARG A 213 16.64 -2.91 14.48
C ARG A 213 16.62 -2.73 12.96
N ARG A 214 15.45 -2.86 12.35
CA ARG A 214 15.28 -2.66 10.92
C ARG A 214 15.64 -1.24 10.48
N TRP A 215 15.29 -0.22 11.26
CA TRP A 215 15.68 1.16 10.99
C TRP A 215 17.20 1.33 10.94
N GLU A 216 17.91 0.81 11.94
CA GLU A 216 19.39 0.86 11.98
C GLU A 216 19.99 0.12 10.75
N GLN A 217 19.43 -1.03 10.39
CA GLN A 217 19.86 -1.77 9.20
C GLN A 217 19.64 -0.98 7.91
N MET A 218 18.53 -0.26 7.78
CA MET A 218 18.26 0.61 6.63
C MET A 218 19.27 1.75 6.53
N LEU A 219 19.59 2.42 7.64
CA LEU A 219 20.61 3.47 7.67
C LEU A 219 21.99 2.92 7.27
N ALA A 220 22.38 1.78 7.83
CA ALA A 220 23.64 1.12 7.49
C ALA A 220 23.70 0.66 6.02
N ALA A 221 22.56 0.29 5.43
CA ALA A 221 22.46 -0.13 4.03
C ALA A 221 22.43 1.03 3.02
N GLY A 222 22.39 2.29 3.48
CA GLY A 222 22.46 3.46 2.61
C GLY A 222 21.14 4.22 2.42
N ALA A 223 20.19 4.09 3.34
CA ALA A 223 18.91 4.82 3.27
C ALA A 223 19.07 6.35 3.17
N LEU A 224 20.15 6.91 3.74
CA LEU A 224 20.46 8.33 3.59
C LEU A 224 20.80 8.74 2.16
N LYS A 225 21.55 7.90 1.45
CA LYS A 225 21.87 8.13 0.03
C LYS A 225 20.61 8.06 -0.82
N GLU A 226 19.78 7.03 -0.61
CA GLU A 226 18.49 6.86 -1.28
C GLU A 226 17.57 8.08 -1.04
N ALA A 227 17.49 8.58 0.19
CA ALA A 227 16.72 9.79 0.51
C ALA A 227 17.28 11.05 -0.18
N ALA A 228 18.62 11.20 -0.26
CA ALA A 228 19.24 12.33 -0.95
C ALA A 228 18.97 12.31 -2.46
N GLU A 229 19.04 11.14 -3.08
CA GLU A 229 18.68 10.94 -4.49
C GLU A 229 17.21 11.27 -4.76
N LEU A 230 16.31 10.84 -3.86
CA LEU A 230 14.89 11.16 -3.94
C LEU A 230 14.63 12.67 -3.75
N ALA A 231 15.32 13.33 -2.82
CA ALA A 231 15.24 14.78 -2.59
C ALA A 231 15.62 15.58 -3.83
N ALA A 232 16.67 15.14 -4.53
CA ALA A 232 17.16 15.81 -5.74
C ALA A 232 16.11 15.83 -6.88
N ARG A 233 15.16 14.89 -6.89
CA ARG A 233 14.07 14.83 -7.87
C ARG A 233 12.98 15.88 -7.63
N LYS A 234 12.92 16.53 -6.46
CA LYS A 234 11.94 17.57 -6.10
C LYS A 234 10.48 17.18 -6.41
N LEU A 235 10.13 15.95 -6.08
CA LEU A 235 8.80 15.40 -6.32
C LEU A 235 7.76 16.05 -5.41
N ASP A 236 6.48 16.01 -5.84
CA ASP A 236 5.36 16.46 -5.03
C ASP A 236 5.25 15.58 -3.75
N SER A 237 5.31 16.20 -2.58
CA SER A 237 5.21 15.52 -1.28
C SER A 237 3.88 14.78 -1.07
N ARG A 238 2.87 15.04 -1.91
CA ARG A 238 1.58 14.35 -1.90
C ARG A 238 1.62 12.97 -2.56
N LEU A 239 2.64 12.67 -3.37
CA LEU A 239 2.80 11.37 -4.01
C LEU A 239 2.94 10.25 -2.98
N PRO A 240 2.44 9.04 -3.27
CA PRO A 240 2.48 7.93 -2.31
C PRO A 240 3.90 7.55 -1.89
N ALA A 241 4.86 7.48 -2.80
CA ALA A 241 6.26 7.15 -2.49
C ALA A 241 6.86 8.12 -1.47
N MET A 242 6.52 9.43 -1.56
CA MET A 242 6.98 10.47 -0.64
C MET A 242 6.42 10.35 0.78
N LYS A 243 5.45 9.46 0.98
CA LYS A 243 4.81 9.17 2.28
C LYS A 243 5.22 7.84 2.88
N ALA A 244 6.13 7.12 2.23
CA ALA A 244 6.66 5.88 2.78
C ALA A 244 7.34 6.15 4.12
N LEU A 245 7.17 5.22 5.08
CA LEU A 245 7.75 5.36 6.41
C LEU A 245 9.27 5.53 6.33
N GLY A 246 9.78 6.57 6.94
CA GLY A 246 11.19 6.95 6.91
C GLY A 246 11.52 7.97 5.81
N VAL A 247 10.76 8.05 4.72
CA VAL A 247 11.03 9.03 3.65
C VAL A 247 10.85 10.47 4.14
N PRO A 248 9.71 10.89 4.72
CA PRO A 248 9.55 12.28 5.19
C PRO A 248 10.63 12.69 6.20
N GLU A 249 10.98 11.78 7.11
CA GLU A 249 11.96 12.02 8.16
C GLU A 249 13.38 12.17 7.60
N LEU A 250 13.79 11.29 6.71
CA LEU A 250 15.11 11.37 6.08
C LEU A 250 15.22 12.56 5.12
N LEU A 251 14.13 12.92 4.42
CA LEU A 251 14.11 14.14 3.62
C LEU A 251 14.27 15.40 4.49
N ALA A 252 13.63 15.46 5.65
CA ALA A 252 13.78 16.57 6.58
C ALA A 252 15.25 16.71 7.06
N PHE A 253 15.92 15.59 7.32
CA PHE A 253 17.35 15.58 7.64
C PHE A 253 18.21 16.07 6.45
N VAL A 254 17.99 15.52 5.26
CA VAL A 254 18.75 15.90 4.05
C VAL A 254 18.58 17.38 3.71
N GLU A 255 17.41 17.95 3.99
CA GLU A 255 17.11 19.37 3.80
C GLU A 255 17.62 20.26 4.96
N GLY A 256 18.28 19.70 5.96
CA GLY A 256 18.82 20.43 7.11
C GLY A 256 17.79 20.95 8.12
N LYS A 257 16.56 20.40 8.11
CA LYS A 257 15.46 20.82 8.98
C LYS A 257 15.51 20.20 10.38
N CYS A 258 16.23 19.09 10.53
CA CYS A 258 16.42 18.39 11.80
C CYS A 258 17.74 17.60 11.79
N SER A 259 18.19 17.15 12.97
CA SER A 259 19.31 16.22 13.10
C SER A 259 18.91 14.80 12.68
N LEU A 260 19.91 13.94 12.43
CA LEU A 260 19.66 12.52 12.12
C LEU A 260 19.03 11.78 13.31
N ASP A 261 19.38 12.17 14.54
CA ASP A 261 18.80 11.58 15.75
C ASP A 261 17.31 11.91 15.88
N GLU A 262 16.93 13.16 15.59
CA GLU A 262 15.53 13.59 15.57
C GLU A 262 14.74 12.87 14.46
N ALA A 263 15.28 12.82 13.24
CA ALA A 263 14.68 12.08 12.14
C ALA A 263 14.48 10.60 12.50
N SER A 264 15.50 9.97 13.09
CA SER A 264 15.44 8.56 13.50
C SER A 264 14.41 8.32 14.62
N ALA A 265 14.32 9.21 15.60
CA ALA A 265 13.33 9.12 16.66
C ALA A 265 11.89 9.18 16.10
N GLN A 266 11.62 10.11 15.17
CA GLN A 266 10.33 10.26 14.53
C GLN A 266 10.00 9.07 13.62
N ALA A 267 10.94 8.60 12.80
CA ALA A 267 10.75 7.44 11.94
C ALA A 267 10.40 6.16 12.73
N LYS A 268 11.13 5.92 13.83
CA LYS A 268 10.83 4.81 14.77
C LYS A 268 9.45 4.93 15.38
N LEU A 269 9.06 6.14 15.81
CA LEU A 269 7.72 6.40 16.36
C LEU A 269 6.62 6.14 15.33
N HIS A 270 6.76 6.70 14.13
CA HIS A 270 5.76 6.55 13.06
C HIS A 270 5.66 5.09 12.58
N THR A 271 6.78 4.38 12.47
CA THR A 271 6.81 2.95 12.12
C THR A 271 6.06 2.12 13.15
N ARG A 272 6.27 2.35 14.44
CA ARG A 272 5.55 1.67 15.53
C ARG A 272 4.04 1.97 15.48
N GLN A 273 3.66 3.23 15.26
CA GLN A 273 2.25 3.62 15.13
C GLN A 273 1.58 2.96 13.91
N TYR A 274 2.31 2.87 12.80
CA TYR A 274 1.83 2.22 11.59
C TYR A 274 1.68 0.72 11.77
N ALA A 275 2.69 0.04 12.33
CA ALA A 275 2.64 -1.39 12.62
C ALA A 275 1.45 -1.77 13.51
N LYS A 276 1.08 -0.89 14.47
CA LYS A 276 -0.10 -1.08 15.32
C LYS A 276 -1.43 -1.00 14.56
N ARG A 277 -1.46 -0.29 13.42
CA ARG A 277 -2.68 -0.10 12.62
C ARG A 277 -2.86 -1.17 11.54
N GLN A 278 -1.81 -1.90 11.20
CA GLN A 278 -1.84 -3.04 10.29
C GLN A 278 -2.43 -4.29 10.96
#